data_54ca8a3b5d20cab809e9d77ced618047
#
_entry.id   54ca8a3b5d20cab809e9d77ced618047
#
_cell.length_a   1.000
_cell.length_b   1.000
_cell.length_c   1.000
_cell.angle_alpha   90.00
_cell.angle_beta   90.00
_cell.angle_gamma   90.00
#
_symmetry.space_group_name_H-M   'P 1'
#
loop_
_entity.id
_entity.type
_entity.pdbx_description
1 polymer ?
#
loop_
_entity_poly.entity_id
_entity_poly.type
_entity_poly.pdbx_seq_one_letter_code
_entity_poly.pdbx_strand_id
1 'polypeptide(L)'
;NPYVVVGKPSENGRFLPVYRTEVINKAQTCTFKVMQIPLGILCNNDMEIPIEIKAMHFKKGKVDKEIGAGTITIQQIMEGNAPLQMFNSKRKKVGTASFVRPQLLRNYTFFDYLQGGVQLNLVTAIDFTASNRDPRTPQSLHYLQPGVMNQYENCIWNVGTVICPYDTDQQFPVYGFGGKVNGQISHCFPLTFDP
;
A
#
# COMPACT_ATOMS: atom_id res chain seq x y z
N ASN A 1 2.78 12.77 31.22
CA ASN A 1 2.23 11.84 30.21
C ASN A 1 2.85 12.18 28.85
N PRO A 2 4.14 11.82 28.61
CA PRO A 2 4.81 12.12 27.36
C PRO A 2 4.37 11.22 26.21
N TYR A 3 4.46 11.75 24.99
CA TYR A 3 4.40 11.03 23.72
C TYR A 3 5.26 11.77 22.71
N VAL A 4 5.58 11.15 21.58
CA VAL A 4 6.39 11.71 20.51
C VAL A 4 5.56 11.87 19.25
N VAL A 5 5.78 12.96 18.55
CA VAL A 5 5.29 13.20 17.19
C VAL A 5 6.50 13.26 16.26
N VAL A 6 6.44 12.55 15.16
CA VAL A 6 7.42 12.63 14.08
C VAL A 6 6.81 13.49 12.98
N GLY A 7 7.55 14.46 12.51
CA GLY A 7 7.11 15.40 11.48
C GLY A 7 8.04 15.40 10.28
N LYS A 8 7.44 15.52 9.09
CA LYS A 8 8.17 15.78 7.83
C LYS A 8 8.21 17.26 7.52
N PRO A 9 9.25 17.76 6.83
CA PRO A 9 9.28 19.16 6.39
C PRO A 9 8.19 19.44 5.36
N SER A 10 7.67 20.66 5.37
CA SER A 10 6.75 21.18 4.36
C SER A 10 7.37 22.38 3.64
N GLU A 11 6.81 22.75 2.51
CA GLU A 11 7.25 23.86 1.68
C GLU A 11 7.31 25.20 2.43
N ASN A 12 6.51 25.37 3.49
CA ASN A 12 6.44 26.58 4.30
C ASN A 12 7.50 26.62 5.41
N GLY A 13 8.45 25.69 5.45
CA GLY A 13 9.46 25.57 6.50
C GLY A 13 8.91 25.06 7.84
N ARG A 14 7.68 24.59 7.90
CA ARG A 14 7.09 23.94 9.07
C ARG A 14 7.19 22.42 8.94
N PHE A 15 7.06 21.72 10.08
CA PHE A 15 6.97 20.26 10.07
C PHE A 15 5.51 19.83 10.20
N LEU A 16 5.09 18.92 9.29
CA LEU A 16 3.77 18.30 9.30
C LEU A 16 3.85 16.97 10.05
N PRO A 17 2.98 16.70 11.03
CA PRO A 17 2.97 15.44 11.75
C PRO A 17 2.62 14.28 10.82
N VAL A 18 3.45 13.24 10.81
CA VAL A 18 3.25 12.01 10.03
C VAL A 18 3.06 10.77 10.92
N TYR A 19 3.54 10.84 12.14
CA TYR A 19 3.40 9.73 13.09
C TYR A 19 3.27 10.26 14.52
N ARG A 20 2.51 9.53 15.36
CA ARG A 20 2.36 9.80 16.79
C ARG A 20 2.48 8.48 17.56
N THR A 21 3.29 8.48 18.62
CA THR A 21 3.41 7.34 19.52
C THR A 21 2.23 7.25 20.50
N GLU A 22 2.19 6.15 21.25
CA GLU A 22 1.35 6.05 22.44
C GLU A 22 1.76 7.05 23.53
N VAL A 23 0.82 7.34 24.43
CA VAL A 23 1.08 8.16 25.62
C VAL A 23 1.55 7.29 26.77
N ILE A 24 2.72 7.61 27.32
CA ILE A 24 3.24 6.91 28.53
C ILE A 24 2.87 7.69 29.79
N ASN A 25 2.24 7.02 30.73
CA ASN A 25 1.77 7.68 31.94
C ASN A 25 2.90 7.93 32.93
N LYS A 26 2.96 9.16 33.48
CA LYS A 26 3.80 9.56 34.63
C LYS A 26 5.29 9.19 34.52
N ALA A 27 5.87 9.23 33.31
CA ALA A 27 7.27 8.88 33.10
C ALA A 27 8.11 10.14 32.77
N GLN A 28 9.35 10.16 33.26
CA GLN A 28 10.38 11.15 32.87
C GLN A 28 11.28 10.61 31.77
N THR A 29 11.61 9.32 31.82
CA THR A 29 12.30 8.59 30.77
C THR A 29 11.33 7.54 30.21
N CYS A 30 11.22 7.45 28.89
CA CYS A 30 10.25 6.59 28.21
C CYS A 30 10.90 5.80 27.10
N THR A 31 10.45 4.56 26.94
CA THR A 31 10.68 3.76 25.74
C THR A 31 9.34 3.56 25.05
N PHE A 32 9.23 3.96 23.81
CA PHE A 32 8.04 3.82 22.97
C PHE A 32 8.08 2.50 22.19
N LYS A 33 6.91 2.03 21.78
CA LYS A 33 6.80 0.86 20.90
C LYS A 33 7.53 1.11 19.58
N VAL A 34 7.86 0.01 18.90
CA VAL A 34 8.48 0.07 17.57
C VAL A 34 7.61 0.88 16.62
N MET A 35 8.21 1.86 15.96
CA MET A 35 7.58 2.69 14.95
C MET A 35 7.97 2.16 13.57
N GLN A 36 6.97 1.97 12.71
CA GLN A 36 7.19 1.65 11.30
C GLN A 36 6.59 2.77 10.46
N ILE A 37 7.45 3.50 9.77
CA ILE A 37 7.05 4.66 8.97
C ILE A 37 7.65 4.52 7.56
N PRO A 38 6.82 4.54 6.50
CA PRO A 38 7.34 4.51 5.13
C PRO A 38 8.21 5.73 4.84
N LEU A 39 9.40 5.52 4.28
CA LEU A 39 10.34 6.61 3.95
C LEU A 39 9.74 7.60 2.95
N GLY A 40 8.94 7.14 2.00
CA GLY A 40 8.25 8.01 1.05
C GLY A 40 7.31 9.01 1.73
N ILE A 41 6.67 8.62 2.85
CA ILE A 41 5.81 9.52 3.64
C ILE A 41 6.65 10.45 4.52
N LEU A 42 7.76 9.95 5.08
CA LEU A 42 8.55 10.65 6.08
C LEU A 42 9.51 11.68 5.47
N CYS A 43 10.21 11.30 4.39
CA CYS A 43 11.28 12.07 3.80
C CYS A 43 11.37 11.93 2.26
N ASN A 44 10.29 11.58 1.57
CA ASN A 44 10.24 11.39 0.12
C ASN A 44 11.32 10.40 -0.42
N ASN A 45 11.68 9.38 0.37
CA ASN A 45 12.77 8.43 0.13
C ASN A 45 14.19 9.05 0.08
N ASP A 46 14.36 10.29 0.48
CA ASP A 46 15.65 10.94 0.63
C ASP A 46 16.05 10.97 2.12
N MET A 47 17.04 10.17 2.47
CA MET A 47 17.47 9.98 3.86
C MET A 47 18.21 11.19 4.45
N GLU A 48 18.61 12.16 3.63
CA GLU A 48 19.27 13.40 4.07
C GLU A 48 18.27 14.50 4.42
N ILE A 49 17.00 14.35 4.05
CA ILE A 49 15.97 15.31 4.43
C ILE A 49 15.77 15.28 5.96
N PRO A 50 15.88 16.45 6.64
CA PRO A 50 15.69 16.52 8.08
C PRO A 50 14.22 16.30 8.47
N ILE A 51 14.01 15.44 9.45
CA ILE A 51 12.73 15.18 10.09
C ILE A 51 12.71 15.79 11.50
N GLU A 52 11.53 16.16 11.98
CA GLU A 52 11.37 16.69 13.34
C GLU A 52 10.91 15.57 14.28
N ILE A 53 11.57 15.46 15.43
CA ILE A 53 11.14 14.65 16.56
C ILE A 53 10.67 15.59 17.66
N LYS A 54 9.38 15.58 17.95
CA LYS A 54 8.75 16.49 18.91
C LYS A 54 8.20 15.73 20.10
N ALA A 55 8.71 16.01 21.28
CA ALA A 55 8.17 15.49 22.55
C ALA A 55 7.00 16.36 23.02
N MET A 56 5.90 15.71 23.33
CA MET A 56 4.65 16.33 23.76
C MET A 56 4.21 15.81 25.12
N HIS A 57 3.51 16.64 25.87
CA HIS A 57 2.85 16.27 27.11
C HIS A 57 1.34 16.22 26.92
N PHE A 58 0.76 15.02 26.98
CA PHE A 58 -0.68 14.82 26.91
C PHE A 58 -1.40 15.38 28.13
N LYS A 59 -2.48 16.13 27.89
CA LYS A 59 -3.36 16.68 28.92
C LYS A 59 -4.82 16.35 28.60
N LYS A 60 -5.43 15.48 29.42
CA LYS A 60 -6.84 15.12 29.25
C LYS A 60 -7.74 16.38 29.30
N GLY A 61 -8.52 16.61 28.24
CA GLY A 61 -9.47 17.73 28.15
C GLY A 61 -8.85 19.12 27.97
N LYS A 62 -7.55 19.21 27.64
CA LYS A 62 -6.83 20.47 27.36
C LYS A 62 -5.92 20.27 26.16
N VAL A 63 -5.41 21.40 25.63
CA VAL A 63 -4.40 21.37 24.56
C VAL A 63 -3.10 20.76 25.11
N ASP A 64 -2.54 19.81 24.35
CA ASP A 64 -1.27 19.18 24.69
C ASP A 64 -0.13 20.20 24.66
N LYS A 65 0.82 20.04 25.57
CA LYS A 65 1.96 20.98 25.69
C LYS A 65 3.20 20.37 25.03
N GLU A 66 3.86 21.15 24.19
CA GLU A 66 5.19 20.82 23.70
C GLU A 66 6.20 20.86 24.85
N ILE A 67 7.00 19.80 24.97
CA ILE A 67 8.13 19.71 25.89
C ILE A 67 9.37 20.24 25.20
N GLY A 68 9.64 19.79 23.98
CA GLY A 68 10.73 20.21 23.12
C GLY A 68 10.79 19.42 21.84
N ALA A 69 11.61 19.91 20.92
CA ALA A 69 11.81 19.31 19.60
C ALA A 69 13.28 19.30 19.21
N GLY A 70 13.62 18.47 18.25
CA GLY A 70 14.91 18.40 17.58
C GLY A 70 14.74 17.87 16.17
N THR A 71 15.69 18.18 15.31
CA THR A 71 15.72 17.69 13.92
C THR A 71 16.90 16.76 13.71
N ILE A 72 16.67 15.71 12.91
CA ILE A 72 17.68 14.70 12.59
C ILE A 72 17.33 14.12 11.22
N THR A 73 18.31 13.58 10.51
CA THR A 73 18.09 12.86 9.25
C THR A 73 18.01 11.36 9.48
N ILE A 74 17.38 10.64 8.56
CA ILE A 74 17.36 9.16 8.62
C ILE A 74 18.77 8.61 8.51
N GLN A 75 19.61 9.21 7.68
CA GLN A 75 21.01 8.81 7.56
C GLN A 75 21.74 8.90 8.92
N GLN A 76 21.61 10.00 9.64
CA GLN A 76 22.19 10.15 10.97
C GLN A 76 21.67 9.13 11.98
N ILE A 77 20.39 8.79 11.90
CA ILE A 77 19.79 7.73 12.75
C ILE A 77 20.45 6.38 12.46
N MET A 78 20.65 6.04 11.19
CA MET A 78 21.24 4.75 10.76
C MET A 78 22.73 4.65 11.08
N GLU A 79 23.46 5.74 11.03
CA GLU A 79 24.88 5.83 11.42
C GLU A 79 25.10 5.66 12.92
N GLY A 80 24.04 5.67 13.71
CA GLY A 80 24.13 5.47 15.17
C GLY A 80 24.73 6.66 15.91
N ASN A 81 24.54 7.87 15.41
CA ASN A 81 25.04 9.11 15.98
C ASN A 81 24.58 9.34 17.43
N ALA A 82 25.20 10.29 18.09
CA ALA A 82 24.86 10.69 19.46
C ALA A 82 23.35 10.99 19.63
N PRO A 83 22.79 10.82 20.84
CA PRO A 83 21.39 11.10 21.08
C PRO A 83 20.97 12.49 20.61
N LEU A 84 19.83 12.58 19.91
CA LEU A 84 19.28 13.83 19.43
C LEU A 84 18.99 14.77 20.61
N GLN A 85 19.59 15.96 20.60
CA GLN A 85 19.32 16.99 21.57
C GLN A 85 17.95 17.62 21.30
N MET A 86 17.15 17.76 22.35
CA MET A 86 15.83 18.39 22.27
C MET A 86 15.79 19.74 22.96
N PHE A 87 15.22 20.73 22.30
CA PHE A 87 15.16 22.10 22.80
C PHE A 87 13.70 22.58 22.86
N ASN A 88 13.38 23.37 23.87
CA ASN A 88 12.09 24.05 23.95
C ASN A 88 12.06 25.34 23.11
N SER A 89 10.90 26.01 23.05
CA SER A 89 10.70 27.26 22.34
C SER A 89 11.65 28.42 22.77
N LYS A 90 12.22 28.34 23.98
CA LYS A 90 13.23 29.27 24.51
C LYS A 90 14.68 28.82 24.21
N ARG A 91 14.88 27.87 23.32
CA ARG A 91 16.18 27.25 22.97
C ARG A 91 16.93 26.63 24.15
N LYS A 92 16.24 26.33 25.25
CA LYS A 92 16.84 25.63 26.38
C LYS A 92 16.76 24.13 26.11
N LYS A 93 17.87 23.40 26.30
CA LYS A 93 17.90 21.94 26.27
C LYS A 93 16.97 21.36 27.34
N VAL A 94 16.07 20.47 26.94
CA VAL A 94 15.07 19.87 27.82
C VAL A 94 15.17 18.35 27.92
N GLY A 95 15.99 17.73 27.05
CA GLY A 95 16.20 16.31 27.06
C GLY A 95 16.94 15.81 25.83
N THR A 96 16.91 14.49 25.65
CA THR A 96 17.48 13.80 24.49
C THR A 96 16.53 12.71 24.01
N ALA A 97 16.59 12.38 22.72
CA ALA A 97 15.94 11.22 22.15
C ALA A 97 16.99 10.28 21.54
N SER A 98 16.88 8.99 21.81
CA SER A 98 17.75 7.95 21.27
C SER A 98 16.94 7.00 20.40
N PHE A 99 17.54 6.53 19.32
CA PHE A 99 16.96 5.57 18.41
C PHE A 99 17.57 4.20 18.68
N VAL A 100 16.76 3.23 19.06
CA VAL A 100 17.22 1.91 19.46
C VAL A 100 17.05 0.93 18.32
N ARG A 101 18.13 0.38 17.80
CA ARG A 101 18.17 -0.59 16.70
C ARG A 101 17.35 -0.14 15.49
N PRO A 102 17.68 1.01 14.90
CA PRO A 102 17.02 1.43 13.68
C PRO A 102 17.30 0.43 12.56
N GLN A 103 16.29 0.17 11.74
CA GLN A 103 16.39 -0.76 10.62
C GLN A 103 15.66 -0.20 9.42
N LEU A 104 16.23 -0.35 8.22
CA LEU A 104 15.55 -0.12 6.96
C LEU A 104 15.00 -1.47 6.49
N LEU A 105 13.68 -1.55 6.37
CA LEU A 105 13.01 -2.72 5.82
C LEU A 105 12.61 -2.42 4.37
N ARG A 106 13.04 -3.27 3.45
CA ARG A 106 12.60 -3.20 2.06
C ARG A 106 11.22 -3.86 1.95
N ASN A 107 10.21 -3.08 1.60
CA ASN A 107 8.93 -3.63 1.17
C ASN A 107 8.99 -3.84 -0.34
N TYR A 108 8.92 -5.09 -0.76
CA TYR A 108 8.85 -5.41 -2.17
C TYR A 108 7.49 -4.97 -2.73
N THR A 109 7.53 -4.25 -3.84
CA THR A 109 6.36 -3.84 -4.61
C THR A 109 5.96 -4.96 -5.57
N PHE A 110 4.76 -4.88 -6.13
CA PHE A 110 4.33 -5.77 -7.21
C PHE A 110 5.33 -5.77 -8.39
N PHE A 111 5.87 -4.60 -8.72
CA PHE A 111 6.87 -4.47 -9.78
C PHE A 111 8.19 -5.20 -9.46
N ASP A 112 8.65 -5.17 -8.20
CA ASP A 112 9.83 -5.94 -7.78
C ASP A 112 9.60 -7.45 -7.98
N TYR A 113 8.38 -7.94 -7.71
CA TYR A 113 8.04 -9.35 -7.95
C TYR A 113 8.05 -9.69 -9.44
N LEU A 114 7.49 -8.84 -10.30
CA LEU A 114 7.53 -9.04 -11.76
C LEU A 114 8.97 -9.04 -12.28
N GLN A 115 9.80 -8.10 -11.84
CA GLN A 115 11.22 -8.08 -12.19
C GLN A 115 11.98 -9.31 -11.65
N GLY A 116 11.52 -9.86 -10.54
CA GLY A 116 12.03 -11.12 -9.96
C GLY A 116 11.60 -12.38 -10.72
N GLY A 117 10.82 -12.26 -11.81
CA GLY A 117 10.39 -13.38 -12.63
C GLY A 117 9.05 -14.01 -12.20
N VAL A 118 8.27 -13.33 -11.34
CA VAL A 118 6.89 -13.78 -11.05
C VAL A 118 6.04 -13.56 -12.29
N GLN A 119 5.32 -14.60 -12.69
CA GLN A 119 4.41 -14.59 -13.84
C GLN A 119 2.97 -14.32 -13.39
N LEU A 120 2.18 -13.74 -14.28
CA LEU A 120 0.75 -13.53 -14.10
C LEU A 120 0.00 -14.43 -15.07
N ASN A 121 -0.88 -15.29 -14.55
CA ASN A 121 -1.75 -16.10 -15.35
C ASN A 121 -3.16 -15.53 -15.34
N LEU A 122 -3.80 -15.51 -16.50
CA LEU A 122 -5.19 -15.10 -16.67
C LEU A 122 -6.07 -16.33 -16.84
N VAL A 123 -7.01 -16.51 -15.92
CA VAL A 123 -8.07 -17.51 -16.06
C VAL A 123 -9.39 -16.76 -16.22
N THR A 124 -10.12 -17.06 -17.28
CA THR A 124 -11.40 -16.40 -17.58
C THR A 124 -12.56 -17.34 -17.27
N ALA A 125 -13.57 -16.81 -16.55
CA ALA A 125 -14.84 -17.51 -16.32
C ALA A 125 -15.98 -16.69 -16.94
N ILE A 126 -16.69 -17.29 -17.91
CA ILE A 126 -17.76 -16.64 -18.66
C ILE A 126 -19.12 -17.09 -18.13
N ASP A 127 -19.98 -16.13 -17.83
CA ASP A 127 -21.34 -16.35 -17.37
C ASP A 127 -22.26 -16.74 -18.55
N PHE A 128 -22.80 -17.96 -18.51
CA PHE A 128 -23.79 -18.45 -19.46
C PHE A 128 -25.19 -18.57 -18.85
N THR A 129 -25.47 -17.89 -17.76
CA THR A 129 -26.80 -17.89 -17.17
C THR A 129 -27.83 -17.24 -18.11
N ALA A 130 -29.10 -17.61 -17.97
CA ALA A 130 -30.20 -17.12 -18.82
C ALA A 130 -30.41 -15.61 -18.78
N SER A 131 -29.90 -14.91 -17.76
CA SER A 131 -29.91 -13.45 -17.67
C SER A 131 -29.13 -12.77 -18.79
N ASN A 132 -28.15 -13.44 -19.38
CA ASN A 132 -27.40 -12.97 -20.55
C ASN A 132 -28.23 -12.98 -21.85
N ARG A 133 -29.46 -13.56 -21.85
CA ARG A 133 -30.38 -13.67 -22.97
C ARG A 133 -29.90 -14.66 -24.05
N ASP A 134 -30.71 -14.82 -25.08
CA ASP A 134 -30.39 -15.68 -26.21
C ASP A 134 -29.27 -15.08 -27.06
N PRO A 135 -28.12 -15.78 -27.25
CA PRO A 135 -26.96 -15.27 -27.97
C PRO A 135 -27.25 -14.93 -29.45
N ARG A 136 -28.36 -15.39 -30.00
CA ARG A 136 -28.82 -15.06 -31.37
C ARG A 136 -29.49 -13.70 -31.48
N THR A 137 -29.76 -13.03 -30.36
CA THR A 137 -30.45 -11.74 -30.34
C THR A 137 -29.47 -10.60 -30.01
N PRO A 138 -29.60 -9.42 -30.66
CA PRO A 138 -28.71 -8.28 -30.42
C PRO A 138 -28.72 -7.75 -28.96
N GLN A 139 -29.72 -8.12 -28.17
CA GLN A 139 -29.85 -7.74 -26.76
C GLN A 139 -29.06 -8.65 -25.82
N SER A 140 -28.50 -9.75 -26.34
CA SER A 140 -27.69 -10.64 -25.56
C SER A 140 -26.28 -10.05 -25.32
N LEU A 141 -25.73 -10.29 -24.15
CA LEU A 141 -24.33 -9.96 -23.85
C LEU A 141 -23.35 -10.86 -24.65
N HIS A 142 -23.84 -12.03 -25.11
CA HIS A 142 -23.08 -12.98 -25.93
C HIS A 142 -23.32 -12.81 -27.44
N TYR A 143 -24.08 -11.82 -27.87
CA TYR A 143 -24.36 -11.60 -29.29
C TYR A 143 -23.04 -11.34 -30.05
N LEU A 144 -22.79 -12.13 -31.07
CA LEU A 144 -21.62 -11.98 -31.95
C LEU A 144 -22.01 -11.22 -33.21
N GLN A 145 -21.41 -10.06 -33.41
CA GLN A 145 -21.59 -9.23 -34.59
C GLN A 145 -20.26 -9.10 -35.32
N PRO A 146 -20.17 -9.40 -36.65
CA PRO A 146 -18.92 -9.27 -37.36
C PRO A 146 -18.33 -7.85 -37.27
N GLY A 147 -17.05 -7.77 -36.85
CA GLY A 147 -16.32 -6.50 -36.74
C GLY A 147 -16.64 -5.66 -35.50
N VAL A 148 -17.50 -6.13 -34.60
CA VAL A 148 -17.84 -5.42 -33.35
C VAL A 148 -17.71 -6.38 -32.19
N MET A 149 -16.83 -6.06 -31.26
CA MET A 149 -16.68 -6.85 -30.03
C MET A 149 -17.87 -6.65 -29.10
N ASN A 150 -18.41 -7.74 -28.56
CA ASN A 150 -19.38 -7.68 -27.47
C ASN A 150 -18.70 -7.34 -26.13
N GLN A 151 -19.50 -7.25 -25.06
CA GLN A 151 -18.96 -6.85 -23.74
C GLN A 151 -17.96 -7.88 -23.17
N TYR A 152 -18.19 -9.16 -23.38
CA TYR A 152 -17.24 -10.22 -22.95
C TYR A 152 -15.94 -10.15 -23.73
N GLU A 153 -16.01 -10.04 -25.06
CA GLU A 153 -14.84 -9.92 -25.92
C GLU A 153 -14.02 -8.67 -25.57
N ASN A 154 -14.67 -7.52 -25.36
CA ASN A 154 -14.01 -6.30 -24.93
C ASN A 154 -13.30 -6.46 -23.57
N CYS A 155 -13.97 -7.08 -22.62
CA CYS A 155 -13.37 -7.29 -21.29
C CYS A 155 -12.14 -8.20 -21.37
N ILE A 156 -12.27 -9.35 -22.05
CA ILE A 156 -11.18 -10.32 -22.22
C ILE A 156 -10.01 -9.69 -22.97
N TRP A 157 -10.28 -8.96 -24.04
CA TRP A 157 -9.25 -8.26 -24.82
C TRP A 157 -8.49 -7.24 -23.96
N ASN A 158 -9.21 -6.34 -23.28
CA ASN A 158 -8.59 -5.27 -22.50
C ASN A 158 -7.76 -5.80 -21.33
N VAL A 159 -8.26 -6.80 -20.61
CA VAL A 159 -7.50 -7.43 -19.51
C VAL A 159 -6.38 -8.29 -20.04
N GLY A 160 -6.65 -9.08 -21.08
CA GLY A 160 -5.67 -9.99 -21.70
C GLY A 160 -4.46 -9.25 -22.25
N THR A 161 -4.66 -8.13 -22.96
CA THR A 161 -3.55 -7.33 -23.50
C THR A 161 -2.63 -6.75 -22.42
N VAL A 162 -3.17 -6.50 -21.21
CA VAL A 162 -2.37 -6.03 -20.06
C VAL A 162 -1.60 -7.18 -19.41
N ILE A 163 -2.20 -8.35 -19.29
CA ILE A 163 -1.62 -9.50 -18.57
C ILE A 163 -0.66 -10.32 -19.45
N CYS A 164 -0.99 -10.50 -20.72
CA CYS A 164 -0.23 -11.31 -21.69
C CYS A 164 1.30 -11.08 -21.68
N PRO A 165 1.83 -9.85 -21.58
CA PRO A 165 3.28 -9.62 -21.51
C PRO A 165 3.98 -10.23 -20.28
N TYR A 166 3.22 -10.56 -19.24
CA TYR A 166 3.73 -11.11 -17.97
C TYR A 166 3.50 -12.61 -17.84
N ASP A 167 2.99 -13.27 -18.89
CA ASP A 167 2.75 -14.70 -18.97
C ASP A 167 3.68 -15.31 -20.03
N THR A 168 4.55 -16.23 -19.63
CA THR A 168 5.58 -16.78 -20.53
C THR A 168 5.00 -17.81 -21.48
N ASP A 169 4.06 -18.63 -21.04
CA ASP A 169 3.48 -19.70 -21.87
C ASP A 169 2.27 -19.24 -22.69
N GLN A 170 1.72 -18.07 -22.34
CA GLN A 170 0.58 -17.44 -23.00
C GLN A 170 -0.64 -18.37 -23.14
N GLN A 171 -0.81 -19.27 -22.16
CA GLN A 171 -1.95 -20.15 -22.09
C GLN A 171 -3.00 -19.59 -21.15
N PHE A 172 -4.16 -19.25 -21.68
CA PHE A 172 -5.24 -18.62 -20.94
C PHE A 172 -6.45 -19.54 -20.83
N PRO A 173 -6.55 -20.33 -19.74
CA PRO A 173 -7.69 -21.21 -19.51
C PRO A 173 -9.00 -20.43 -19.48
N VAL A 174 -10.01 -20.92 -20.21
CA VAL A 174 -11.33 -20.29 -20.27
C VAL A 174 -12.39 -21.30 -19.88
N TYR A 175 -13.20 -20.92 -18.89
CA TYR A 175 -14.30 -21.72 -18.37
C TYR A 175 -15.64 -21.02 -18.54
N GLY A 176 -16.71 -21.78 -18.62
CA GLY A 176 -18.07 -21.29 -18.54
C GLY A 176 -18.74 -21.71 -17.24
N PHE A 177 -19.76 -20.97 -16.81
CA PHE A 177 -20.62 -21.37 -15.70
C PHE A 177 -22.08 -20.97 -15.96
N GLY A 178 -23.00 -21.66 -15.28
CA GLY A 178 -24.45 -21.39 -15.37
C GLY A 178 -25.09 -21.77 -16.70
N GLY A 179 -24.35 -22.41 -17.60
CA GLY A 179 -24.84 -22.91 -18.88
C GLY A 179 -25.40 -24.33 -18.81
N LYS A 180 -26.15 -24.70 -19.84
CA LYS A 180 -26.70 -26.07 -19.99
C LYS A 180 -25.78 -26.91 -20.85
N VAL A 181 -25.07 -27.85 -20.21
CA VAL A 181 -24.14 -28.79 -20.87
C VAL A 181 -24.75 -30.17 -20.79
N ASN A 182 -24.89 -30.87 -21.93
CA ASN A 182 -25.50 -32.21 -22.01
C ASN A 182 -26.90 -32.32 -21.35
N GLY A 183 -27.69 -31.23 -21.44
CA GLY A 183 -29.03 -31.17 -20.89
C GLY A 183 -29.13 -30.81 -19.41
N GLN A 184 -28.02 -30.69 -18.68
CA GLN A 184 -27.97 -30.32 -17.27
C GLN A 184 -27.25 -28.94 -17.07
N ILE A 185 -27.69 -28.18 -16.07
CA ILE A 185 -27.02 -26.93 -15.70
C ILE A 185 -25.68 -27.28 -15.07
N SER A 186 -24.60 -26.74 -15.63
CA SER A 186 -23.25 -26.91 -15.10
C SER A 186 -22.76 -25.60 -14.46
N HIS A 187 -22.13 -25.73 -13.30
CA HIS A 187 -21.56 -24.59 -12.56
C HIS A 187 -20.11 -24.32 -12.96
N CYS A 188 -19.47 -25.22 -13.70
CA CYS A 188 -18.12 -25.03 -14.25
C CYS A 188 -17.90 -26.01 -15.39
N PHE A 189 -17.49 -25.52 -16.53
CA PHE A 189 -17.11 -26.37 -17.68
C PHE A 189 -16.04 -25.67 -18.52
N PRO A 190 -15.05 -26.40 -19.05
CA PRO A 190 -14.07 -25.83 -19.97
C PRO A 190 -14.74 -25.49 -21.31
N LEU A 191 -14.37 -24.35 -21.89
CA LEU A 191 -14.97 -23.94 -23.18
C LEU A 191 -14.37 -24.69 -24.37
N THR A 192 -13.15 -25.17 -24.24
CA THR A 192 -12.51 -26.00 -25.28
C THR A 192 -12.98 -27.45 -25.24
N PHE A 193 -13.69 -27.86 -24.18
CA PHE A 193 -14.07 -29.26 -23.89
C PHE A 193 -12.88 -30.24 -23.88
N ASP A 194 -11.65 -29.75 -23.94
CA ASP A 194 -10.42 -30.48 -23.66
C ASP A 194 -10.10 -30.35 -22.18
N PRO A 195 -9.85 -31.48 -21.46
CA PRO A 195 -9.60 -31.45 -20.03
C PRO A 195 -8.26 -30.77 -19.67
#